data_b611495e2c5ee275cb09ed00409c572a
#
_entry.id   b611495e2c5ee275cb09ed00409c572a
#
_cell.length_a   1.000
_cell.length_b   1.000
_cell.length_c   1.000
_cell.angle_alpha   90.00
_cell.angle_beta   90.00
_cell.angle_gamma   90.00
#
_symmetry.space_group_name_H-M   'P 1'
#
loop_
_entity.id
_entity.type
_entity.pdbx_description
1 polymer ?
#
loop_
_entity_poly.entity_id
_entity_poly.type
_entity_poly.pdbx_seq_one_letter_code
_entity_poly.pdbx_strand_id
1 'polypeptide(L)'
;MPIRVLIVDDHASFRSLARRLLVDEGFDVVGEASDGRGAVRAASELRPDVVLLDVQLSDSDGFGVAAALAEQPHPPAVVLVSSRARADYGHRVDRSATQGFIAKAELSGAVLRQLLGGERTAS
;
A
#
# COMPACT_ATOMS: atom_id res chain seq x y z
N MET A 1 7.08 4.28 17.76
CA MET A 1 6.51 5.20 16.76
C MET A 1 5.50 4.47 15.90
N PRO A 2 4.31 5.03 15.66
CA PRO A 2 3.37 4.38 14.77
C PRO A 2 3.88 4.37 13.33
N ILE A 3 3.50 3.33 12.61
CA ILE A 3 3.83 3.22 11.20
C ILE A 3 2.94 4.19 10.42
N ARG A 4 3.55 5.02 9.58
CA ARG A 4 2.85 6.04 8.80
C ARG A 4 2.44 5.45 7.46
N VAL A 5 1.14 5.52 7.16
CA VAL A 5 0.55 4.85 5.98
C VAL A 5 -0.10 5.87 5.04
N LEU A 6 0.19 5.73 3.76
CA LEU A 6 -0.55 6.41 2.69
C LEU A 6 -1.46 5.38 2.03
N ILE A 7 -2.75 5.67 1.92
CA ILE A 7 -3.72 4.77 1.28
C ILE A 7 -4.02 5.28 -0.13
N VAL A 8 -3.83 4.42 -1.12
CA VAL A 8 -4.05 4.76 -2.54
C VAL A 8 -5.07 3.81 -3.15
N ASP A 9 -6.23 4.33 -3.50
CA ASP A 9 -7.33 3.57 -4.09
C ASP A 9 -8.31 4.56 -4.71
N ASP A 10 -8.86 4.25 -5.87
CA ASP A 10 -9.82 5.13 -6.52
C ASP A 10 -11.24 4.99 -5.96
N HIS A 11 -11.47 4.07 -5.05
CA HIS A 11 -12.76 3.89 -4.38
C HIS A 11 -12.73 4.55 -3.00
N ALA A 12 -13.48 5.64 -2.85
CA ALA A 12 -13.52 6.36 -1.58
C ALA A 12 -14.03 5.50 -0.43
N SER A 13 -14.95 4.58 -0.71
CA SER A 13 -15.48 3.69 0.32
C SER A 13 -14.41 2.78 0.89
N PHE A 14 -13.52 2.26 0.03
CA PHE A 14 -12.43 1.43 0.51
C PHE A 14 -11.41 2.27 1.30
N ARG A 15 -11.08 3.49 0.82
CA ARG A 15 -10.15 4.35 1.56
C ARG A 15 -10.66 4.62 2.97
N SER A 16 -11.96 4.90 3.11
CA SER A 16 -12.56 5.15 4.43
C SER A 16 -12.50 3.92 5.32
N LEU A 17 -12.81 2.75 4.77
CA LEU A 17 -12.75 1.49 5.51
C LEU A 17 -11.32 1.19 5.96
N ALA A 18 -10.37 1.29 5.05
CA ALA A 18 -8.97 1.01 5.34
C ALA A 18 -8.42 1.96 6.40
N ARG A 19 -8.76 3.25 6.29
CA ARG A 19 -8.33 4.24 7.30
C ARG A 19 -8.83 3.84 8.68
N ARG A 20 -10.11 3.49 8.79
CA ARG A 20 -10.70 3.12 10.08
C ARG A 20 -10.03 1.88 10.66
N LEU A 21 -9.86 0.86 9.83
CA LEU A 21 -9.20 -0.38 10.26
C LEU A 21 -7.78 -0.13 10.76
N LEU A 22 -7.02 0.66 10.01
CA LEU A 22 -5.61 0.87 10.33
C LEU A 22 -5.43 1.79 11.54
N VAL A 23 -6.24 2.84 11.64
CA VAL A 23 -6.19 3.74 12.79
C VAL A 23 -6.53 2.97 14.08
N ASP A 24 -7.55 2.12 14.02
CA ASP A 24 -7.95 1.31 15.18
C ASP A 24 -6.85 0.35 15.62
N GLU A 25 -5.98 -0.04 14.67
CA GLU A 25 -4.88 -0.97 14.96
C GLU A 25 -3.56 -0.25 15.26
N GLY A 26 -3.59 1.06 15.42
CA GLY A 26 -2.44 1.83 15.86
C GLY A 26 -1.56 2.39 14.75
N PHE A 27 -1.98 2.30 13.50
CA PHE A 27 -1.26 2.95 12.39
C PHE A 27 -1.61 4.43 12.32
N ASP A 28 -0.69 5.23 11.78
CA ASP A 28 -0.91 6.65 11.53
C ASP A 28 -1.17 6.82 10.03
N VAL A 29 -2.44 7.03 9.66
CA VAL A 29 -2.79 7.25 8.25
C VAL A 29 -2.55 8.71 7.93
N VAL A 30 -1.46 8.99 7.22
CA VAL A 30 -0.99 10.35 6.97
C VAL A 30 -1.62 10.99 5.74
N GLY A 31 -2.25 10.19 4.88
CA GLY A 31 -2.91 10.74 3.70
C GLY A 31 -3.59 9.67 2.88
N GLU A 32 -4.29 10.13 1.86
CA GLU A 32 -4.98 9.29 0.88
C GLU A 32 -4.76 9.87 -0.51
N ALA A 33 -4.75 9.00 -1.52
CA ALA A 33 -4.72 9.41 -2.91
C ALA A 33 -5.69 8.54 -3.69
N SER A 34 -6.25 9.09 -4.77
CA SER A 34 -7.26 8.40 -5.56
C SER A 34 -6.72 7.88 -6.88
N ASP A 35 -5.49 8.22 -7.25
CA ASP A 35 -4.89 7.78 -8.50
C ASP A 35 -3.37 7.68 -8.35
N GLY A 36 -2.72 7.21 -9.41
CA GLY A 36 -1.27 6.99 -9.39
C GLY A 36 -0.47 8.28 -9.33
N ARG A 37 -0.93 9.31 -10.03
CA ARG A 37 -0.25 10.60 -10.03
C ARG A 37 -0.29 11.22 -8.63
N GLY A 38 -1.46 11.17 -8.00
CA GLY A 38 -1.62 11.66 -6.62
C GLY A 38 -0.80 10.86 -5.63
N ALA A 39 -0.67 9.54 -5.86
CA ALA A 39 0.13 8.68 -5.00
C ALA A 39 1.60 9.08 -5.01
N VAL A 40 2.17 9.30 -6.18
CA VAL A 40 3.58 9.69 -6.32
C VAL A 40 3.83 11.04 -5.65
N ARG A 41 2.94 12.01 -5.87
CA ARG A 41 3.04 13.33 -5.25
C ARG A 41 2.95 13.24 -3.73
N ALA A 42 1.92 12.55 -3.22
CA ALA A 42 1.71 12.44 -1.78
C ALA A 42 2.87 11.71 -1.10
N ALA A 43 3.39 10.66 -1.71
CA ALA A 43 4.53 9.95 -1.14
C ALA A 43 5.76 10.83 -1.04
N SER A 44 6.00 11.66 -2.06
CA SER A 44 7.13 12.59 -2.04
C SER A 44 6.99 13.64 -0.94
N GLU A 45 5.78 14.14 -0.74
CA GLU A 45 5.52 15.20 0.24
C GLU A 45 5.44 14.67 1.67
N LEU A 46 4.76 13.55 1.86
CA LEU A 46 4.46 13.02 3.19
C LEU A 46 5.49 12.03 3.71
N ARG A 47 6.26 11.43 2.82
CA ARG A 47 7.26 10.41 3.17
C ARG A 47 6.70 9.34 4.09
N PRO A 48 5.66 8.62 3.65
CA PRO A 48 5.10 7.55 4.49
C PRO A 48 6.08 6.39 4.64
N ASP A 49 5.89 5.61 5.68
CA ASP A 49 6.67 4.38 5.87
C ASP A 49 6.19 3.30 4.91
N VAL A 50 4.87 3.28 4.64
CA VAL A 50 4.29 2.30 3.73
C VAL A 50 3.18 2.93 2.91
N VAL A 51 3.06 2.48 1.66
CA VAL A 51 1.94 2.84 0.78
C VAL A 51 1.09 1.59 0.57
N LEU A 52 -0.18 1.69 0.94
CA LEU A 52 -1.16 0.64 0.68
C LEU A 52 -1.79 0.98 -0.67
N LEU A 53 -1.49 0.20 -1.69
CA LEU A 53 -1.67 0.61 -3.09
C LEU A 53 -2.54 -0.37 -3.86
N ASP A 54 -3.66 0.11 -4.37
CA ASP A 54 -4.52 -0.69 -5.24
C ASP A 54 -3.79 -1.03 -6.54
N VAL A 55 -3.91 -2.26 -6.98
CA VAL A 55 -3.32 -2.72 -8.24
C VAL A 55 -3.97 -2.02 -9.44
N GLN A 56 -5.27 -1.75 -9.37
CA GLN A 56 -6.00 -1.14 -10.48
C GLN A 56 -6.46 0.27 -10.13
N LEU A 57 -5.85 1.26 -10.76
CA LEU A 57 -6.20 2.66 -10.59
C LEU A 57 -6.74 3.21 -11.91
N SER A 58 -7.48 4.33 -11.84
CA SER A 58 -8.12 4.90 -13.01
C SER A 58 -7.13 5.40 -14.06
N ASP A 59 -5.96 5.90 -13.63
CA ASP A 59 -4.96 6.48 -14.54
C ASP A 59 -3.76 5.57 -14.82
N SER A 60 -3.60 4.49 -14.05
CA SER A 60 -2.43 3.63 -14.17
C SER A 60 -2.64 2.35 -13.40
N ASP A 61 -1.75 1.36 -13.58
CA ASP A 61 -1.81 0.20 -12.71
C ASP A 61 -0.85 0.35 -11.53
N GLY A 62 -1.15 -0.37 -10.46
CA GLY A 62 -0.37 -0.28 -9.23
C GLY A 62 1.07 -0.75 -9.38
N PHE A 63 1.35 -1.66 -10.31
CA PHE A 63 2.72 -2.12 -10.53
C PHE A 63 3.60 -0.99 -11.06
N GLY A 64 3.06 -0.19 -11.98
CA GLY A 64 3.79 0.97 -12.50
C GLY A 64 4.00 2.03 -11.44
N VAL A 65 3.00 2.26 -10.60
CA VAL A 65 3.10 3.21 -9.49
C VAL A 65 4.14 2.73 -8.48
N ALA A 66 4.14 1.43 -8.15
CA ALA A 66 5.14 0.86 -7.24
C ALA A 66 6.56 1.07 -7.77
N ALA A 67 6.77 0.88 -9.07
CA ALA A 67 8.08 1.13 -9.67
C ALA A 67 8.49 2.60 -9.55
N ALA A 68 7.55 3.52 -9.77
CA ALA A 68 7.83 4.95 -9.62
C ALA A 68 8.18 5.32 -8.18
N LEU A 69 7.48 4.74 -7.21
CA LEU A 69 7.76 4.98 -5.80
C LEU A 69 9.13 4.46 -5.39
N ALA A 70 9.56 3.34 -5.96
CA ALA A 70 10.88 2.77 -5.69
C ALA A 70 12.01 3.66 -6.15
N GLU A 71 11.76 4.56 -7.10
CA GLU A 71 12.76 5.48 -7.63
C GLU A 71 12.90 6.76 -6.80
N GLN A 72 12.05 6.97 -5.81
CA GLN A 72 12.09 8.18 -5.00
C GLN A 72 13.31 8.18 -4.06
N PRO A 73 13.80 9.36 -3.64
CA PRO A 73 14.94 9.43 -2.70
C PRO A 73 14.70 8.71 -1.37
N HIS A 74 13.45 8.68 -0.92
CA HIS A 74 13.05 7.99 0.30
C HIS A 74 11.93 7.00 -0.05
N PRO A 75 12.27 5.87 -0.70
CA PRO A 75 11.24 4.97 -1.18
C PRO A 75 10.48 4.32 -0.02
N PRO A 76 9.16 4.40 -0.02
CA PRO A 76 8.36 3.72 1.00
C PRO A 76 8.28 2.23 0.72
N ALA A 77 7.95 1.45 1.73
CA ALA A 77 7.51 0.08 1.49
C ALA A 77 6.16 0.14 0.77
N VAL A 78 5.93 -0.75 -0.16
CA VAL A 78 4.66 -0.79 -0.90
C VAL A 78 4.01 -2.14 -0.68
N VAL A 79 2.74 -2.11 -0.27
CA VAL A 79 1.91 -3.31 -0.15
C VAL A 79 0.75 -3.16 -1.11
N LEU A 80 0.64 -4.10 -2.04
CA LEU A 80 -0.44 -4.08 -3.03
C LEU A 80 -1.73 -4.62 -2.42
N VAL A 81 -2.85 -4.02 -2.77
CA VAL A 81 -4.17 -4.53 -2.42
C VAL A 81 -5.03 -4.63 -3.67
N SER A 82 -5.94 -5.59 -3.69
CA SER A 82 -6.85 -5.74 -4.81
C SER A 82 -8.09 -6.51 -4.40
N SER A 83 -9.19 -6.26 -5.11
CA SER A 83 -10.39 -7.08 -5.00
C SER A 83 -10.20 -8.44 -5.67
N ARG A 84 -9.16 -8.59 -6.49
CA ARG A 84 -8.81 -9.87 -7.12
C ARG A 84 -7.79 -10.61 -6.28
N ALA A 85 -7.70 -11.92 -6.49
CA ALA A 85 -6.72 -12.75 -5.79
C ALA A 85 -5.33 -12.53 -6.38
N ARG A 86 -4.29 -12.78 -5.56
CA ARG A 86 -2.90 -12.69 -5.99
C ARG A 86 -2.64 -13.52 -7.25
N ALA A 87 -3.24 -14.71 -7.34
CA ALA A 87 -3.04 -15.61 -8.46
C ALA A 87 -3.47 -15.02 -9.80
N ASP A 88 -4.42 -14.06 -9.79
CA ASP A 88 -4.91 -13.43 -11.00
C ASP A 88 -3.85 -12.57 -11.68
N TYR A 89 -2.81 -12.17 -10.92
CA TYR A 89 -1.72 -11.32 -11.45
C TYR A 89 -0.48 -12.12 -11.80
N GLY A 90 -0.43 -13.40 -11.44
CA GLY A 90 0.68 -14.27 -11.76
C GLY A 90 2.01 -13.75 -11.21
N HIS A 91 3.05 -13.82 -12.05
CA HIS A 91 4.39 -13.42 -11.64
C HIS A 91 4.58 -11.92 -11.50
N ARG A 92 3.58 -11.10 -11.89
CA ARG A 92 3.72 -9.64 -11.77
C ARG A 92 3.90 -9.21 -10.30
N VAL A 93 3.23 -9.90 -9.38
CA VAL A 93 3.39 -9.59 -7.96
C VAL A 93 4.82 -9.91 -7.50
N ASP A 94 5.35 -11.05 -7.91
CA ASP A 94 6.69 -11.49 -7.51
C ASP A 94 7.78 -10.59 -8.09
N ARG A 95 7.55 -10.02 -9.26
CA ARG A 95 8.53 -9.16 -9.93
C ARG A 95 8.42 -7.70 -9.53
N SER A 96 7.38 -7.33 -8.80
CA SER A 96 7.16 -5.94 -8.43
C SER A 96 8.07 -5.55 -7.26
N ALA A 97 8.34 -4.24 -7.16
CA ALA A 97 9.13 -3.68 -6.06
C ALA A 97 8.24 -3.46 -4.84
N THR A 98 7.63 -4.54 -4.33
CA THR A 98 6.68 -4.44 -3.23
C THR A 98 7.03 -5.42 -2.12
N GLN A 99 6.50 -5.12 -0.92
CA GLN A 99 6.66 -5.99 0.25
C GLN A 99 5.67 -7.13 0.26
N GLY A 100 4.55 -6.99 -0.43
CA GLY A 100 3.56 -8.05 -0.45
C GLY A 100 2.25 -7.63 -1.07
N PHE A 101 1.28 -8.52 -0.96
CA PHE A 101 -0.04 -8.37 -1.56
C PHE A 101 -1.10 -8.81 -0.55
N ILE A 102 -2.17 -8.03 -0.43
CA ILE A 102 -3.30 -8.37 0.43
C ILE A 102 -4.57 -8.26 -0.40
N ALA A 103 -5.39 -9.31 -0.41
CA ALA A 103 -6.73 -9.21 -0.98
C ALA A 103 -7.54 -8.24 -0.11
N LYS A 104 -8.32 -7.34 -0.71
CA LYS A 104 -9.04 -6.31 0.04
C LYS A 104 -9.91 -6.90 1.16
N ALA A 105 -10.54 -8.05 0.90
CA ALA A 105 -11.39 -8.71 1.88
C ALA A 105 -10.61 -9.20 3.10
N GLU A 106 -9.30 -9.33 3.01
CA GLU A 106 -8.45 -9.85 4.07
C GLU A 106 -7.62 -8.78 4.76
N LEU A 107 -7.84 -7.51 4.42
CA LEU A 107 -7.06 -6.42 5.00
C LEU A 107 -7.32 -6.32 6.51
N SER A 108 -6.24 -6.30 7.27
CA SER A 108 -6.26 -6.02 8.71
C SER A 108 -4.92 -5.42 9.09
N GLY A 109 -4.89 -4.78 10.24
CA GLY A 109 -3.64 -4.26 10.79
C GLY A 109 -2.63 -5.36 11.07
N ALA A 110 -3.11 -6.51 11.54
CA ALA A 110 -2.23 -7.64 11.84
C ALA A 110 -1.55 -8.18 10.57
N VAL A 111 -2.32 -8.34 9.49
CA VAL A 111 -1.76 -8.81 8.22
C VAL A 111 -0.74 -7.82 7.67
N LEU A 112 -1.06 -6.53 7.74
CA LEU A 112 -0.13 -5.50 7.26
C LEU A 112 1.17 -5.50 8.08
N ARG A 113 1.08 -5.59 9.40
CA ARG A 113 2.28 -5.67 10.25
C ARG A 113 3.12 -6.88 9.93
N GLN A 114 2.49 -8.01 9.66
CA GLN A 114 3.19 -9.24 9.32
C GLN A 114 4.02 -9.07 8.05
N LEU A 115 3.46 -8.43 7.04
CA LEU A 115 4.18 -8.19 5.78
C LEU A 115 5.34 -7.22 5.97
N LEU A 116 5.17 -6.20 6.82
CA LEU A 116 6.18 -5.17 7.00
C LEU A 116 7.29 -5.57 7.96
N GLY A 117 6.97 -6.39 8.96
CA GLY A 117 7.86 -6.65 10.05
C GLY A 117 8.27 -8.10 10.26
N GLY A 118 7.88 -8.99 9.36
CA GLY A 118 8.10 -10.42 9.54
C GLY A 118 9.55 -10.78 9.77
N GLU A 119 10.45 -10.25 8.98
CA GLU A 119 11.88 -10.53 9.12
C GLU A 119 12.49 -9.88 10.34
N ARG A 120 11.92 -8.78 10.81
CA ARG A 120 12.43 -8.10 12.01
C ARG A 120 12.03 -8.83 13.26
N THR A 121 10.87 -9.45 13.26
CA THR A 121 10.41 -10.18 14.44
C THR A 121 11.21 -11.45 14.65
N ALA A 122 11.86 -11.93 13.61
CA ALA A 122 12.71 -13.11 13.71
C ALA A 122 14.06 -12.80 14.39
N SER A 123 14.40 -11.55 14.48
CA SER A 123 15.70 -11.17 15.06
C SER A 123 15.66 -10.95 16.60
#